data_f92156cb62bd3d19377985ad0fe6aa51
#
_entry.id   f92156cb62bd3d19377985ad0fe6aa51
#
_cell.length_a   1.000
_cell.length_b   1.000
_cell.length_c   1.000
_cell.angle_alpha   90.00
_cell.angle_beta   90.00
_cell.angle_gamma   90.00
#
_symmetry.space_group_name_H-M   'P 1'
#
loop_
_entity.id
_entity.type
_entity.pdbx_description
1 polymer ?
#
loop_
_entity_poly.entity_id
_entity_poly.type
_entity_poly.pdbx_seq_one_letter_code
_entity_poly.pdbx_strand_id
1 'polypeptide(L)'
;MELKDAVAVVTGANRGLGRHLAAQLLERGATVYAAARRPGTVDLPGAIPLRLDVTDEESIRAAARTASDATLLVNNAGISTATTLLTGDLEAVRREMETNFYGPLTLTRAFTPVIEGNGGGAVLNVLSVLSWLHPAGLGSYAATKAAAWALTDATREELAPRRIAVSALHVGYMDTDMAAAVPADQKTDPADVAAQALDGIEKGLPEILADATTRQVRQSLATLPNAA
;
A
#
# COMPACT_ATOMS: atom_id res chain seq x y z
N MET A 1 -16.69 1.29 -4.13
CA MET A 1 -17.30 1.84 -2.90
C MET A 1 -17.33 3.37 -3.02
N GLU A 2 -18.24 4.05 -2.33
CA GLU A 2 -18.24 5.52 -2.26
C GLU A 2 -17.25 5.96 -1.17
N LEU A 3 -16.30 6.82 -1.49
CA LEU A 3 -15.28 7.25 -0.52
C LEU A 3 -15.79 8.27 0.50
N LYS A 4 -16.83 9.05 0.16
CA LYS A 4 -17.44 10.02 1.10
C LYS A 4 -17.98 9.39 2.38
N ASP A 5 -18.35 8.11 2.34
CA ASP A 5 -18.89 7.37 3.49
C ASP A 5 -17.86 6.40 4.09
N ALA A 6 -16.61 6.42 3.58
CA ALA A 6 -15.58 5.52 4.03
C ALA A 6 -14.96 5.96 5.34
N VAL A 7 -14.63 4.98 6.18
CA VAL A 7 -13.71 5.15 7.31
C VAL A 7 -12.40 4.46 6.94
N ALA A 8 -11.38 5.24 6.65
CA ALA A 8 -10.13 4.74 6.11
C ALA A 8 -9.01 4.68 7.15
N VAL A 9 -8.28 3.59 7.19
CA VAL A 9 -7.00 3.48 7.90
C VAL A 9 -5.88 3.52 6.87
N VAL A 10 -5.05 4.57 6.89
CA VAL A 10 -3.93 4.74 5.96
C VAL A 10 -2.62 4.54 6.70
N THR A 11 -1.87 3.47 6.38
CA THR A 11 -0.59 3.20 7.02
C THR A 11 0.55 4.05 6.42
N GLY A 12 1.46 4.55 7.26
CA GLY A 12 2.54 5.44 6.81
C GLY A 12 2.03 6.81 6.33
N ALA A 13 0.96 7.33 6.93
CA ALA A 13 0.26 8.54 6.50
C ALA A 13 0.93 9.86 6.91
N ASN A 14 2.07 9.82 7.60
CA ASN A 14 2.76 11.02 8.07
C ASN A 14 3.65 11.69 7.00
N ARG A 15 3.88 11.08 5.84
CA ARG A 15 4.69 11.62 4.73
C ARG A 15 4.42 10.91 3.41
N GLY A 16 5.01 11.42 2.33
CA GLY A 16 5.00 10.81 1.00
C GLY A 16 3.59 10.47 0.50
N LEU A 17 3.46 9.37 -0.24
CA LEU A 17 2.19 8.94 -0.82
C LEU A 17 1.08 8.76 0.24
N GLY A 18 1.43 8.18 1.40
CA GLY A 18 0.44 7.96 2.46
C GLY A 18 -0.22 9.26 2.97
N ARG A 19 0.55 10.36 3.04
CA ARG A 19 0.00 11.66 3.39
C ARG A 19 -0.93 12.21 2.32
N HIS A 20 -0.60 12.05 1.03
CA HIS A 20 -1.48 12.46 -0.08
C HIS A 20 -2.75 11.62 -0.16
N LEU A 21 -2.66 10.30 0.05
CA LEU A 21 -3.83 9.43 0.13
C LEU A 21 -4.76 9.86 1.27
N ALA A 22 -4.21 10.10 2.46
CA ALA A 22 -4.98 10.54 3.61
C ALA A 22 -5.64 11.93 3.39
N ALA A 23 -4.91 12.88 2.82
CA ALA A 23 -5.43 14.21 2.51
C ALA A 23 -6.59 14.16 1.51
N GLN A 24 -6.42 13.46 0.41
CA GLN A 24 -7.45 13.35 -0.63
C GLN A 24 -8.66 12.51 -0.19
N LEU A 25 -8.48 11.55 0.71
CA LEU A 25 -9.61 10.86 1.35
C LEU A 25 -10.44 11.83 2.19
N LEU A 26 -9.82 12.71 2.99
CA LEU A 26 -10.52 13.77 3.73
C LEU A 26 -11.25 14.73 2.79
N GLU A 27 -10.62 15.16 1.70
CA GLU A 27 -11.22 16.02 0.69
C GLU A 27 -12.44 15.38 0.02
N ARG A 28 -12.45 14.05 -0.12
CA ARG A 28 -13.58 13.26 -0.63
C ARG A 28 -14.64 12.96 0.43
N GLY A 29 -14.47 13.46 1.66
CA GLY A 29 -15.45 13.33 2.75
C GLY A 29 -15.31 12.07 3.61
N ALA A 30 -14.24 11.30 3.45
CA ALA A 30 -13.97 10.14 4.30
C ALA A 30 -13.52 10.55 5.71
N THR A 31 -13.81 9.71 6.71
CA THR A 31 -13.11 9.76 7.98
C THR A 31 -11.77 9.03 7.84
N VAL A 32 -10.67 9.64 8.33
CA VAL A 32 -9.33 9.09 8.10
C VAL A 32 -8.56 8.90 9.40
N TYR A 33 -8.23 7.66 9.72
CA TYR A 33 -7.21 7.30 10.69
C TYR A 33 -5.84 7.33 9.99
N ALA A 34 -5.07 8.39 10.25
CA ALA A 34 -3.73 8.55 9.69
C ALA A 34 -2.71 7.83 10.57
N ALA A 35 -2.33 6.62 10.16
CA ALA A 35 -1.52 5.73 10.97
C ALA A 35 -0.02 5.92 10.76
N ALA A 36 0.72 6.06 11.86
CA ALA A 36 2.17 6.17 11.90
C ALA A 36 2.73 5.58 13.21
N ARG A 37 4.01 5.16 13.20
CA ARG A 37 4.71 4.70 14.42
C ARG A 37 4.76 5.79 15.51
N ARG A 38 4.84 7.04 15.11
CA ARG A 38 4.82 8.23 15.97
C ARG A 38 3.65 9.12 15.53
N PRO A 39 2.46 8.99 16.15
CA PRO A 39 1.26 9.72 15.72
C PRO A 39 1.44 11.26 15.75
N GLY A 40 2.27 11.80 16.65
CA GLY A 40 2.58 13.22 16.68
C GLY A 40 3.34 13.77 15.45
N THR A 41 3.76 12.89 14.51
CA THR A 41 4.33 13.30 13.22
C THR A 41 3.29 13.43 12.11
N VAL A 42 2.03 13.13 12.40
CA VAL A 42 0.93 13.34 11.45
C VAL A 42 0.53 14.81 11.50
N ASP A 43 0.91 15.53 10.45
CA ASP A 43 0.55 16.92 10.23
C ASP A 43 -0.51 16.99 9.11
N LEU A 44 -1.74 16.62 9.46
CA LEU A 44 -2.85 16.62 8.52
C LEU A 44 -4.14 16.99 9.26
N PRO A 45 -4.62 18.26 9.13
CA PRO A 45 -5.85 18.71 9.77
C PRO A 45 -7.05 17.85 9.34
N GLY A 46 -7.86 17.47 10.31
CA GLY A 46 -9.05 16.62 10.08
C GLY A 46 -8.79 15.12 10.14
N ALA A 47 -7.54 14.66 10.05
CA ALA A 47 -7.21 13.26 10.26
C ALA A 47 -7.16 12.92 11.76
N ILE A 48 -7.47 11.67 12.08
CA ILE A 48 -7.35 11.10 13.42
C ILE A 48 -5.98 10.39 13.50
N PRO A 49 -5.00 10.91 14.26
CA PRO A 49 -3.73 10.24 14.39
C PRO A 49 -3.86 8.87 15.05
N LEU A 50 -3.31 7.83 14.43
CA LEU A 50 -3.35 6.47 14.95
C LEU A 50 -1.94 5.93 15.14
N ARG A 51 -1.63 5.41 16.35
CA ARG A 51 -0.35 4.72 16.56
C ARG A 51 -0.39 3.36 15.90
N LEU A 52 0.56 3.10 14.99
CA LEU A 52 0.67 1.81 14.32
C LEU A 52 2.11 1.55 13.88
N ASP A 53 2.69 0.47 14.38
CA ASP A 53 3.87 -0.17 13.82
C ASP A 53 3.42 -1.43 13.08
N VAL A 54 3.65 -1.47 11.77
CA VAL A 54 3.21 -2.58 10.90
C VAL A 54 4.02 -3.87 11.10
N THR A 55 5.10 -3.82 11.89
CA THR A 55 5.94 -4.97 12.24
C THR A 55 5.66 -5.49 13.65
N ASP A 56 4.71 -4.89 14.37
CA ASP A 56 4.32 -5.27 15.74
C ASP A 56 2.85 -5.71 15.76
N GLU A 57 2.63 -7.01 15.96
CA GLU A 57 1.27 -7.57 15.97
C GLU A 57 0.37 -6.97 17.06
N GLU A 58 0.91 -6.63 18.25
CA GLU A 58 0.07 -6.02 19.29
C GLU A 58 -0.32 -4.59 18.91
N SER A 59 0.60 -3.84 18.29
CA SER A 59 0.30 -2.52 17.70
C SER A 59 -0.81 -2.63 16.65
N ILE A 60 -0.75 -3.65 15.77
CA ILE A 60 -1.77 -3.89 14.75
C ILE A 60 -3.11 -4.23 15.39
N ARG A 61 -3.14 -5.13 16.37
CA ARG A 61 -4.38 -5.48 17.09
C ARG A 61 -4.98 -4.28 17.84
N ALA A 62 -4.15 -3.46 18.47
CA ALA A 62 -4.58 -2.24 19.12
C ALA A 62 -5.18 -1.22 18.13
N ALA A 63 -4.54 -1.04 16.98
CA ALA A 63 -5.05 -0.18 15.91
C ALA A 63 -6.41 -0.66 15.38
N ALA A 64 -6.59 -1.96 15.17
CA ALA A 64 -7.86 -2.53 14.72
C ALA A 64 -8.99 -2.37 15.76
N ARG A 65 -8.66 -2.43 17.06
CA ARG A 65 -9.62 -2.10 18.13
C ARG A 65 -10.01 -0.62 18.15
N THR A 66 -9.04 0.26 17.91
CA THR A 66 -9.26 1.73 17.91
C THR A 66 -10.09 2.17 16.71
N ALA A 67 -9.75 1.68 15.51
CA ALA A 67 -10.46 1.97 14.27
C ALA A 67 -11.50 0.87 13.97
N SER A 68 -12.36 0.59 14.95
CA SER A 68 -13.36 -0.49 14.87
C SER A 68 -14.51 -0.23 13.89
N ASP A 69 -14.59 0.98 13.38
CA ASP A 69 -15.53 1.45 12.36
C ASP A 69 -14.93 1.45 10.93
N ALA A 70 -13.68 0.99 10.76
CA ALA A 70 -12.99 1.01 9.47
C ALA A 70 -13.71 0.20 8.39
N THR A 71 -13.80 0.79 7.19
CA THR A 71 -14.33 0.18 5.96
C THR A 71 -13.31 0.15 4.83
N LEU A 72 -12.19 0.88 4.97
CA LEU A 72 -11.10 0.93 4.01
C LEU A 72 -9.75 0.77 4.73
N LEU A 73 -8.96 -0.22 4.32
CA LEU A 73 -7.57 -0.36 4.75
C LEU A 73 -6.63 -0.02 3.59
N VAL A 74 -5.70 0.92 3.81
CA VAL A 74 -4.65 1.28 2.85
C VAL A 74 -3.30 0.84 3.40
N ASN A 75 -2.78 -0.27 2.88
CA ASN A 75 -1.44 -0.79 3.17
C ASN A 75 -0.40 -0.03 2.32
N ASN A 76 0.00 1.16 2.80
CA ASN A 76 0.97 2.02 2.13
C ASN A 76 2.35 2.01 2.80
N ALA A 77 2.43 1.77 4.11
CA ALA A 77 3.72 1.73 4.81
C ALA A 77 4.69 0.73 4.17
N GLY A 78 5.90 1.18 3.91
CA GLY A 78 6.93 0.35 3.29
C GLY A 78 8.32 0.97 3.45
N ILE A 79 9.34 0.15 3.26
CA ILE A 79 10.75 0.55 3.26
C ILE A 79 11.49 -0.04 2.06
N SER A 80 12.54 0.64 1.63
CA SER A 80 13.56 0.12 0.72
C SER A 80 14.93 0.42 1.30
N THR A 81 15.76 -0.60 1.44
CA THR A 81 17.11 -0.48 1.98
C THR A 81 18.16 -0.48 0.88
N ALA A 82 17.74 -0.59 -0.40
CA ALA A 82 18.60 -0.73 -1.56
C ALA A 82 19.64 -1.87 -1.39
N THR A 83 19.22 -2.98 -0.78
CA THR A 83 20.07 -4.12 -0.46
C THR A 83 20.06 -5.14 -1.58
N THR A 84 21.25 -5.64 -1.96
CA THR A 84 21.40 -6.77 -2.89
C THR A 84 21.14 -8.10 -2.17
N LEU A 85 20.67 -9.11 -2.90
CA LEU A 85 20.31 -10.40 -2.29
C LEU A 85 21.52 -11.25 -1.88
N LEU A 86 22.58 -11.25 -2.68
CA LEU A 86 23.71 -12.17 -2.48
C LEU A 86 24.80 -11.63 -1.55
N THR A 87 25.00 -10.33 -1.51
CA THR A 87 26.12 -9.70 -0.80
C THR A 87 25.67 -8.64 0.20
N GLY A 88 24.39 -8.33 0.26
CA GLY A 88 23.85 -7.32 1.15
C GLY A 88 23.62 -7.84 2.57
N ASP A 89 23.26 -6.93 3.47
CA ASP A 89 22.91 -7.25 4.84
C ASP A 89 21.60 -8.06 4.92
N LEU A 90 21.67 -9.29 5.40
CA LEU A 90 20.51 -10.18 5.52
C LEU A 90 19.45 -9.63 6.49
N GLU A 91 19.86 -8.86 7.52
CA GLU A 91 18.90 -8.21 8.42
C GLU A 91 18.13 -7.09 7.72
N ALA A 92 18.74 -6.39 6.75
CA ALA A 92 18.03 -5.44 5.91
C ALA A 92 16.98 -6.14 5.01
N VAL A 93 17.35 -7.30 4.43
CA VAL A 93 16.41 -8.14 3.66
C VAL A 93 15.21 -8.57 4.52
N ARG A 94 15.49 -9.04 5.76
CA ARG A 94 14.42 -9.43 6.71
C ARG A 94 13.51 -8.26 7.06
N ARG A 95 14.08 -7.09 7.39
CA ARG A 95 13.28 -5.89 7.71
C ARG A 95 12.38 -5.46 6.56
N GLU A 96 12.86 -5.55 5.31
CA GLU A 96 12.01 -5.27 4.14
C GLU A 96 10.86 -6.28 4.03
N MET A 97 11.11 -7.56 4.23
CA MET A 97 10.08 -8.60 4.17
C MET A 97 9.05 -8.42 5.31
N GLU A 98 9.52 -8.16 6.54
CA GLU A 98 8.64 -7.88 7.68
C GLU A 98 7.73 -6.68 7.41
N THR A 99 8.29 -5.60 6.88
CA THR A 99 7.51 -4.38 6.66
C THR A 99 6.59 -4.48 5.43
N ASN A 100 7.12 -4.97 4.29
CA ASN A 100 6.46 -4.85 2.99
C ASN A 100 5.54 -6.04 2.67
N PHE A 101 5.70 -7.19 3.34
CA PHE A 101 4.92 -8.41 3.12
C PHE A 101 4.15 -8.82 4.37
N TYR A 102 4.85 -9.13 5.48
CA TYR A 102 4.18 -9.58 6.71
C TYR A 102 3.32 -8.49 7.33
N GLY A 103 3.74 -7.22 7.25
CA GLY A 103 2.94 -6.09 7.70
C GLY A 103 1.56 -6.02 7.03
N PRO A 104 1.47 -5.90 5.68
CA PRO A 104 0.20 -5.96 4.95
C PRO A 104 -0.61 -7.23 5.20
N LEU A 105 0.02 -8.40 5.29
CA LEU A 105 -0.65 -9.65 5.61
C LEU A 105 -1.33 -9.60 6.98
N THR A 106 -0.58 -9.21 8.04
CA THR A 106 -1.08 -9.16 9.40
C THR A 106 -2.15 -8.09 9.57
N LEU A 107 -1.97 -6.92 8.94
CA LEU A 107 -2.97 -5.86 8.90
C LEU A 107 -4.27 -6.32 8.23
N THR A 108 -4.17 -6.94 7.06
CA THR A 108 -5.35 -7.45 6.34
C THR A 108 -6.09 -8.48 7.21
N ARG A 109 -5.39 -9.40 7.87
CA ARG A 109 -5.99 -10.37 8.80
C ARG A 109 -6.69 -9.71 9.98
N ALA A 110 -6.08 -8.67 10.56
CA ALA A 110 -6.65 -7.98 11.73
C ALA A 110 -7.86 -7.11 11.37
N PHE A 111 -7.84 -6.45 10.20
CA PHE A 111 -8.90 -5.56 9.77
C PHE A 111 -10.03 -6.26 9.00
N THR A 112 -9.82 -7.46 8.45
CA THR A 112 -10.88 -8.22 7.76
C THR A 112 -12.16 -8.36 8.60
N PRO A 113 -12.13 -8.84 9.87
CA PRO A 113 -13.34 -8.94 10.67
C PRO A 113 -13.97 -7.58 10.99
N VAL A 114 -13.18 -6.52 11.10
CA VAL A 114 -13.67 -5.15 11.31
C VAL A 114 -14.45 -4.68 10.08
N ILE A 115 -13.83 -4.75 8.89
CA ILE A 115 -14.44 -4.31 7.63
C ILE A 115 -15.68 -5.15 7.30
N GLU A 116 -15.63 -6.45 7.51
CA GLU A 116 -16.78 -7.36 7.32
C GLU A 116 -17.93 -6.99 8.27
N GLY A 117 -17.62 -6.75 9.54
CA GLY A 117 -18.61 -6.33 10.56
C GLY A 117 -19.28 -4.99 10.23
N ASN A 118 -18.59 -4.10 9.54
CA ASN A 118 -19.10 -2.80 9.08
C ASN A 118 -19.80 -2.88 7.70
N GLY A 119 -20.09 -4.08 7.22
CA GLY A 119 -20.89 -4.27 6.02
C GLY A 119 -20.08 -4.54 4.74
N GLY A 120 -18.78 -4.70 4.85
CA GLY A 120 -17.84 -4.84 3.74
C GLY A 120 -17.08 -3.55 3.46
N GLY A 121 -16.27 -3.54 2.40
CA GLY A 121 -15.43 -2.39 2.08
C GLY A 121 -14.30 -2.73 1.13
N ALA A 122 -13.09 -2.18 1.38
CA ALA A 122 -11.94 -2.43 0.51
C ALA A 122 -10.60 -2.48 1.24
N VAL A 123 -9.65 -3.13 0.59
CA VAL A 123 -8.21 -3.10 0.93
C VAL A 123 -7.44 -2.61 -0.29
N LEU A 124 -6.59 -1.61 -0.13
CA LEU A 124 -5.62 -1.18 -1.13
C LEU A 124 -4.22 -1.58 -0.68
N ASN A 125 -3.51 -2.34 -1.50
CA ASN A 125 -2.09 -2.63 -1.30
C ASN A 125 -1.23 -1.78 -2.24
N VAL A 126 -0.33 -0.96 -1.66
CA VAL A 126 0.63 -0.16 -2.45
C VAL A 126 1.82 -1.04 -2.81
N LEU A 127 1.88 -1.39 -4.06
CA LEU A 127 2.91 -2.22 -4.67
C LEU A 127 3.93 -1.36 -5.44
N SER A 128 4.57 -1.93 -6.45
CA SER A 128 5.57 -1.26 -7.27
C SER A 128 5.63 -1.91 -8.67
N VAL A 129 6.15 -1.18 -9.64
CA VAL A 129 6.61 -1.79 -10.90
C VAL A 129 7.65 -2.89 -10.65
N LEU A 130 8.36 -2.81 -9.51
CA LEU A 130 9.30 -3.84 -9.06
C LEU A 130 8.63 -5.12 -8.53
N SER A 131 7.31 -5.19 -8.52
CA SER A 131 6.61 -6.47 -8.38
C SER A 131 6.84 -7.40 -9.59
N TRP A 132 7.27 -6.84 -10.72
CA TRP A 132 7.49 -7.53 -12.00
C TRP A 132 8.90 -7.36 -12.56
N LEU A 133 9.60 -6.28 -12.19
CA LEU A 133 11.00 -6.02 -12.60
C LEU A 133 11.91 -6.25 -11.39
N HIS A 134 13.02 -6.97 -11.61
CA HIS A 134 13.89 -7.41 -10.53
C HIS A 134 15.35 -6.98 -10.75
N PRO A 135 15.67 -5.67 -10.73
CA PRO A 135 17.05 -5.19 -10.92
C PRO A 135 17.91 -5.61 -9.73
N ALA A 136 19.14 -6.04 -9.98
CA ALA A 136 20.06 -6.57 -8.97
C ALA A 136 20.26 -5.63 -7.76
N GLY A 137 20.37 -4.31 -8.00
CA GLY A 137 20.56 -3.32 -6.94
C GLY A 137 19.36 -3.11 -6.01
N LEU A 138 18.17 -3.60 -6.38
CA LEU A 138 16.91 -3.52 -5.62
C LEU A 138 16.27 -4.89 -5.44
N GLY A 139 17.05 -5.96 -5.57
CA GLY A 139 16.55 -7.34 -5.58
C GLY A 139 15.77 -7.72 -4.32
N SER A 140 16.22 -7.27 -3.14
CA SER A 140 15.53 -7.51 -1.88
C SER A 140 14.15 -6.83 -1.86
N TYR A 141 14.08 -5.54 -2.17
CA TYR A 141 12.83 -4.81 -2.25
C TYR A 141 11.89 -5.40 -3.31
N ALA A 142 12.40 -5.73 -4.51
CA ALA A 142 11.64 -6.35 -5.58
C ALA A 142 11.02 -7.69 -5.14
N ALA A 143 11.77 -8.53 -4.43
CA ALA A 143 11.26 -9.78 -3.87
C ALA A 143 10.08 -9.55 -2.92
N THR A 144 10.15 -8.52 -2.05
CA THR A 144 9.03 -8.20 -1.16
C THR A 144 7.80 -7.71 -1.91
N LYS A 145 7.98 -6.92 -2.97
CA LYS A 145 6.87 -6.39 -3.78
C LYS A 145 6.24 -7.45 -4.67
N ALA A 146 7.03 -8.41 -5.18
CA ALA A 146 6.51 -9.60 -5.86
C ALA A 146 5.69 -10.49 -4.90
N ALA A 147 6.19 -10.73 -3.69
CA ALA A 147 5.45 -11.46 -2.65
C ALA A 147 4.15 -10.74 -2.26
N ALA A 148 4.18 -9.42 -2.08
CA ALA A 148 3.01 -8.62 -1.77
C ALA A 148 1.99 -8.59 -2.91
N TRP A 149 2.43 -8.69 -4.17
CA TRP A 149 1.52 -8.85 -5.31
C TRP A 149 0.80 -10.19 -5.27
N ALA A 150 1.53 -11.29 -5.07
CA ALA A 150 0.92 -12.63 -4.91
C ALA A 150 -0.06 -12.67 -3.72
N LEU A 151 0.29 -12.04 -2.58
CA LEU A 151 -0.59 -11.86 -1.43
C LEU A 151 -1.88 -11.12 -1.83
N THR A 152 -1.76 -10.04 -2.61
CA THR A 152 -2.90 -9.22 -3.04
C THR A 152 -3.88 -10.03 -3.89
N ASP A 153 -3.37 -10.82 -4.84
CA ASP A 153 -4.19 -11.64 -5.71
C ASP A 153 -4.90 -12.76 -4.93
N ALA A 154 -4.18 -13.48 -4.06
CA ALA A 154 -4.76 -14.52 -3.21
C ALA A 154 -5.84 -13.97 -2.27
N THR A 155 -5.55 -12.87 -1.58
CA THR A 155 -6.51 -12.26 -0.64
C THR A 155 -7.73 -11.67 -1.35
N ARG A 156 -7.63 -11.27 -2.61
CA ARG A 156 -8.79 -10.81 -3.41
C ARG A 156 -9.83 -11.90 -3.56
N GLU A 157 -9.40 -13.14 -3.84
CA GLU A 157 -10.31 -14.29 -3.94
C GLU A 157 -10.90 -14.67 -2.57
N GLU A 158 -10.07 -14.69 -1.52
CA GLU A 158 -10.50 -15.05 -0.17
C GLU A 158 -11.49 -14.04 0.43
N LEU A 159 -11.39 -12.75 0.10
CA LEU A 159 -12.18 -11.68 0.69
C LEU A 159 -13.43 -11.32 -0.12
N ALA A 160 -13.51 -11.72 -1.39
CA ALA A 160 -14.68 -11.47 -2.24
C ALA A 160 -16.02 -11.97 -1.62
N PRO A 161 -16.11 -13.19 -1.03
CA PRO A 161 -17.34 -13.64 -0.36
C PRO A 161 -17.73 -12.80 0.86
N ARG A 162 -16.78 -12.06 1.44
CA ARG A 162 -16.99 -11.17 2.60
C ARG A 162 -17.33 -9.73 2.19
N ARG A 163 -17.57 -9.48 0.91
CA ARG A 163 -17.85 -8.15 0.34
C ARG A 163 -16.71 -7.15 0.58
N ILE A 164 -15.48 -7.61 0.54
CA ILE A 164 -14.28 -6.80 0.67
C ILE A 164 -13.51 -6.86 -0.66
N ALA A 165 -13.48 -5.74 -1.37
CA ALA A 165 -12.69 -5.60 -2.59
C ALA A 165 -11.20 -5.45 -2.26
N VAL A 166 -10.31 -6.04 -3.07
CA VAL A 166 -8.85 -5.88 -2.89
C VAL A 166 -8.24 -5.35 -4.17
N SER A 167 -7.61 -4.19 -4.07
CA SER A 167 -6.95 -3.48 -5.17
C SER A 167 -5.44 -3.46 -4.99
N ALA A 168 -4.71 -3.63 -6.09
CA ALA A 168 -3.27 -3.45 -6.20
C ALA A 168 -2.98 -2.08 -6.84
N LEU A 169 -2.19 -1.22 -6.18
CA LEU A 169 -1.65 -0.01 -6.78
C LEU A 169 -0.20 -0.25 -7.18
N HIS A 170 0.08 -0.28 -8.47
CA HIS A 170 1.45 -0.36 -8.98
C HIS A 170 1.94 1.01 -9.43
N VAL A 171 3.16 1.37 -9.01
CA VAL A 171 3.78 2.65 -9.31
C VAL A 171 5.29 2.50 -9.46
N GLY A 172 5.91 3.34 -10.28
CA GLY A 172 7.36 3.49 -10.40
C GLY A 172 7.93 4.40 -9.31
N TYR A 173 8.89 5.25 -9.69
CA TYR A 173 9.45 6.23 -8.77
C TYR A 173 8.49 7.41 -8.57
N MET A 174 8.28 7.77 -7.30
CA MET A 174 7.52 8.95 -6.88
C MET A 174 8.45 9.99 -6.26
N ASP A 175 8.08 11.28 -6.33
CA ASP A 175 8.82 12.33 -5.66
C ASP A 175 8.58 12.32 -4.15
N THR A 176 9.33 11.44 -3.49
CA THR A 176 9.31 11.20 -2.04
C THR A 176 10.73 10.96 -1.53
N ASP A 177 10.92 11.01 -0.21
CA ASP A 177 12.21 10.72 0.43
C ASP A 177 12.81 9.37 0.00
N MET A 178 11.97 8.37 -0.25
CA MET A 178 12.41 7.03 -0.66
C MET A 178 13.14 7.04 -2.01
N ALA A 179 12.78 7.95 -2.89
CA ALA A 179 13.39 8.13 -4.21
C ALA A 179 14.25 9.40 -4.31
N ALA A 180 14.81 9.89 -3.19
CA ALA A 180 15.57 11.14 -3.16
C ALA A 180 16.77 11.16 -4.13
N ALA A 181 17.40 10.00 -4.37
CA ALA A 181 18.55 9.85 -5.28
C ALA A 181 18.16 9.72 -6.76
N VAL A 182 16.86 9.60 -7.09
CA VAL A 182 16.37 9.45 -8.47
C VAL A 182 16.20 10.84 -9.11
N PRO A 183 16.59 11.05 -10.38
CA PRO A 183 16.34 12.30 -11.08
C PRO A 183 14.87 12.71 -11.10
N ALA A 184 14.59 14.02 -11.03
CA ALA A 184 13.21 14.52 -10.89
C ALA A 184 12.32 14.19 -12.10
N ASP A 185 12.89 14.19 -13.30
CA ASP A 185 12.22 13.86 -14.57
C ASP A 185 11.79 12.38 -14.70
N GLN A 186 12.27 11.53 -13.78
CA GLN A 186 11.91 10.11 -13.70
C GLN A 186 10.88 9.82 -12.60
N LYS A 187 10.41 10.84 -11.91
CA LYS A 187 9.48 10.71 -10.79
C LYS A 187 8.07 11.18 -11.16
N THR A 188 7.09 10.50 -10.61
CA THR A 188 5.68 10.89 -10.68
C THR A 188 5.31 11.66 -9.42
N ASP A 189 4.43 12.65 -9.54
CA ASP A 189 3.89 13.37 -8.38
C ASP A 189 3.05 12.41 -7.52
N PRO A 190 3.36 12.25 -6.22
CA PRO A 190 2.58 11.41 -5.32
C PRO A 190 1.12 11.86 -5.16
N ALA A 191 0.80 13.14 -5.41
CA ALA A 191 -0.58 13.61 -5.40
C ALA A 191 -1.39 13.03 -6.57
N ASP A 192 -0.81 12.97 -7.77
CA ASP A 192 -1.43 12.38 -8.95
C ASP A 192 -1.61 10.85 -8.78
N VAL A 193 -0.63 10.20 -8.17
CA VAL A 193 -0.72 8.77 -7.84
C VAL A 193 -1.84 8.51 -6.84
N ALA A 194 -1.97 9.34 -5.80
CA ALA A 194 -3.04 9.24 -4.82
C ALA A 194 -4.42 9.40 -5.47
N ALA A 195 -4.59 10.39 -6.35
CA ALA A 195 -5.85 10.61 -7.07
C ALA A 195 -6.24 9.37 -7.89
N GLN A 196 -5.32 8.83 -8.70
CA GLN A 196 -5.55 7.63 -9.50
C GLN A 196 -5.87 6.40 -8.64
N ALA A 197 -5.19 6.25 -7.49
CA ALA A 197 -5.44 5.17 -6.54
C ALA A 197 -6.87 5.22 -5.99
N LEU A 198 -7.31 6.39 -5.54
CA LEU A 198 -8.64 6.59 -4.97
C LEU A 198 -9.74 6.44 -6.03
N ASP A 199 -9.54 6.98 -7.23
CA ASP A 199 -10.45 6.77 -8.36
C ASP A 199 -10.58 5.29 -8.74
N GLY A 200 -9.48 4.54 -8.65
CA GLY A 200 -9.46 3.10 -8.90
C GLY A 200 -10.27 2.33 -7.85
N ILE A 201 -10.17 2.71 -6.57
CA ILE A 201 -10.97 2.12 -5.49
C ILE A 201 -12.46 2.37 -5.72
N GLU A 202 -12.86 3.60 -6.05
CA GLU A 202 -14.28 3.95 -6.34
C GLU A 202 -14.84 3.14 -7.50
N LYS A 203 -14.02 2.94 -8.54
CA LYS A 203 -14.38 2.13 -9.74
C LYS A 203 -14.30 0.62 -9.50
N GLY A 204 -13.80 0.17 -8.34
CA GLY A 204 -13.62 -1.25 -8.02
C GLY A 204 -12.56 -1.94 -8.88
N LEU A 205 -11.53 -1.21 -9.32
CA LEU A 205 -10.47 -1.77 -10.15
C LEU A 205 -9.59 -2.72 -9.32
N PRO A 206 -9.36 -3.95 -9.79
CA PRO A 206 -8.48 -4.90 -9.08
C PRO A 206 -6.99 -4.51 -9.19
N GLU A 207 -6.62 -3.77 -10.24
CA GLU A 207 -5.26 -3.33 -10.51
C GLU A 207 -5.26 -1.87 -11.01
N ILE A 208 -4.45 -1.03 -10.41
CA ILE A 208 -4.32 0.40 -10.71
C ILE A 208 -2.88 0.68 -11.10
N LEU A 209 -2.67 1.16 -12.33
CA LEU A 209 -1.36 1.43 -12.92
C LEU A 209 -1.16 2.95 -12.99
N ALA A 210 -0.49 3.51 -11.97
CA ALA A 210 -0.52 4.95 -11.72
C ALA A 210 0.41 5.80 -12.62
N ASP A 211 1.33 5.18 -13.38
CA ASP A 211 2.28 5.91 -14.25
C ASP A 211 2.53 5.20 -15.59
N ALA A 212 3.18 5.91 -16.51
CA ALA A 212 3.45 5.41 -17.85
C ALA A 212 4.38 4.19 -17.85
N THR A 213 5.41 4.22 -16.99
CA THR A 213 6.39 3.12 -16.88
C THR A 213 5.69 1.83 -16.42
N THR A 214 4.85 1.93 -15.40
CA THR A 214 4.09 0.79 -14.87
C THR A 214 3.14 0.21 -15.93
N ARG A 215 2.43 1.06 -16.67
CA ARG A 215 1.58 0.63 -17.79
C ARG A 215 2.37 -0.09 -18.89
N GLN A 216 3.52 0.47 -19.29
CA GLN A 216 4.38 -0.13 -20.32
C GLN A 216 4.90 -1.50 -19.88
N VAL A 217 5.41 -1.61 -18.65
CA VAL A 217 5.92 -2.89 -18.11
C VAL A 217 4.79 -3.91 -18.05
N ARG A 218 3.62 -3.53 -17.55
CA ARG A 218 2.48 -4.45 -17.47
C ARG A 218 2.03 -4.97 -18.82
N GLN A 219 2.06 -4.13 -19.85
CA GLN A 219 1.79 -4.55 -21.24
C GLN A 219 2.83 -5.53 -21.75
N SER A 220 4.12 -5.32 -21.46
CA SER A 220 5.19 -6.20 -21.92
C SER A 220 5.10 -7.61 -21.33
N LEU A 221 4.57 -7.76 -20.10
CA LEU A 221 4.38 -9.08 -19.50
C LEU A 221 3.33 -9.93 -20.25
N ALA A 222 2.34 -9.30 -20.84
CA ALA A 222 1.31 -9.99 -21.63
C ALA A 222 1.84 -10.51 -22.98
N THR A 223 2.99 -10.02 -23.44
CA THR A 223 3.60 -10.40 -24.71
C THR A 223 4.75 -11.40 -24.56
N LEU A 224 5.12 -11.76 -23.34
CA LEU A 224 6.10 -12.84 -23.13
C LEU A 224 5.49 -14.16 -23.62
N PRO A 225 6.17 -14.94 -24.47
CA PRO A 225 5.68 -16.26 -24.85
C PRO A 225 5.50 -17.08 -23.58
N ASN A 226 4.35 -17.71 -23.43
CA ASN A 226 4.16 -18.72 -22.37
C ASN A 226 5.34 -19.70 -22.49
N ALA A 227 6.23 -19.69 -21.49
CA ALA A 227 7.26 -20.70 -21.39
C ALA A 227 6.55 -22.04 -21.27
N ALA A 228 6.63 -22.82 -22.33
CA ALA A 228 6.07 -24.15 -22.40
C ALA A 228 6.83 -25.12 -21.48
#